data_41584f8ead9ff073980dab7b0adcaedf
#
_entry.id   41584f8ead9ff073980dab7b0adcaedf
#
_cell.length_a   1.000
_cell.length_b   1.000
_cell.length_c   1.000
_cell.angle_alpha   90.00
_cell.angle_beta   90.00
_cell.angle_gamma   90.00
#
_symmetry.space_group_name_H-M   'P 1'
#
loop_
_entity.id
_entity.type
_entity.pdbx_description
1 polymer ?
#
loop_
_entity_poly.entity_id
_entity_poly.type
_entity_poly.pdbx_seq_one_letter_code
_entity_poly.pdbx_strand_id
1 'polypeptide(L)'
;MRQNPHGGDIYTKKCRVDFSVNVNPLGAPESVKEAVRKSAESVEQYPDALCRDLTRALSEKEQLPEENILFANGAAELIFALTQALRPKKALIAAPGFAEYEAACLLYTSDAADE
;
A
#
# COMPACT_ATOMS: atom_id res chain seq x y z
N MET A 1 6.25 -1.99 -25.17
CA MET A 1 6.31 -1.03 -24.03
C MET A 1 5.44 -1.59 -22.91
N ARG A 2 5.96 -1.80 -21.71
CA ARG A 2 5.12 -2.16 -20.56
C ARG A 2 4.19 -0.96 -20.27
N GLN A 3 2.89 -1.15 -20.41
CA GLN A 3 1.93 -0.14 -19.95
C GLN A 3 1.92 -0.16 -18.42
N ASN A 4 2.03 1.03 -17.81
CA ASN A 4 1.80 1.16 -16.38
C ASN A 4 0.28 1.01 -16.14
N PRO A 5 -0.20 -0.04 -15.44
CA PRO A 5 -1.61 -0.24 -15.17
C PRO A 5 -2.16 0.74 -14.13
N HIS A 6 -1.25 1.47 -13.44
CA HIS A 6 -1.60 2.42 -12.39
C HIS A 6 -1.71 3.85 -12.95
N GLY A 7 -2.46 4.69 -12.26
CA GLY A 7 -2.48 6.12 -12.48
C GLY A 7 -1.17 6.80 -12.05
N GLY A 8 -1.11 8.15 -12.18
CA GLY A 8 0.03 8.95 -11.74
C GLY A 8 1.24 8.92 -12.68
N ASP A 9 1.07 8.50 -13.94
CA ASP A 9 2.16 8.55 -14.92
C ASP A 9 2.36 9.97 -15.45
N ILE A 10 2.99 10.80 -14.65
CA ILE A 10 3.36 12.16 -14.98
C ILE A 10 4.61 12.25 -15.89
N TYR A 11 5.29 11.13 -16.13
CA TYR A 11 6.53 11.06 -16.89
C TYR A 11 6.28 10.92 -18.39
N THR A 12 5.27 10.15 -18.77
CA THR A 12 4.92 9.90 -20.18
C THR A 12 3.69 10.69 -20.63
N LYS A 13 2.80 11.08 -19.71
CA LYS A 13 1.57 11.79 -19.98
C LYS A 13 1.59 13.17 -19.32
N LYS A 14 1.68 14.21 -20.13
CA LYS A 14 1.50 15.59 -19.67
C LYS A 14 0.03 15.92 -19.69
N CYS A 15 -0.62 15.90 -18.53
CA CYS A 15 -1.99 16.36 -18.36
C CYS A 15 -2.03 17.69 -17.57
N ARG A 16 -3.05 18.48 -17.83
CA ARG A 16 -3.27 19.74 -17.10
C ARG A 16 -3.86 19.49 -15.72
N VAL A 17 -4.62 18.42 -15.58
CA VAL A 17 -5.25 17.96 -14.34
C VAL A 17 -5.15 16.45 -14.32
N ASP A 18 -4.73 15.88 -13.19
CA ASP A 18 -4.61 14.44 -13.01
C ASP A 18 -5.64 13.95 -11.98
N PHE A 19 -6.58 13.14 -12.43
CA PHE A 19 -7.58 12.45 -11.60
C PHE A 19 -7.31 10.95 -11.48
N SER A 20 -6.16 10.48 -11.94
CA SER A 20 -5.83 9.06 -11.95
C SER A 20 -5.29 8.54 -10.61
N VAL A 21 -4.96 9.44 -9.68
CA VAL A 21 -4.46 9.11 -8.33
C VAL A 21 -5.04 10.04 -7.28
N ASN A 22 -5.22 9.53 -6.07
CA ASN A 22 -5.70 10.28 -4.92
C ASN A 22 -4.53 10.99 -4.22
N VAL A 23 -4.08 12.10 -4.77
CA VAL A 23 -3.05 12.94 -4.16
C VAL A 23 -3.71 14.12 -3.47
N ASN A 24 -3.26 14.44 -2.25
CA ASN A 24 -3.73 15.64 -1.55
C ASN A 24 -3.31 16.91 -2.32
N PRO A 25 -4.25 17.69 -2.86
CA PRO A 25 -3.91 18.88 -3.65
C PRO A 25 -3.21 19.97 -2.83
N LEU A 26 -3.32 19.95 -1.50
CA LEU A 26 -2.61 20.84 -0.60
C LEU A 26 -1.18 20.38 -0.29
N GLY A 27 -0.79 19.20 -0.80
CA GLY A 27 0.51 18.60 -0.55
C GLY A 27 0.63 17.97 0.85
N ALA A 28 1.84 17.58 1.21
CA ALA A 28 2.14 17.04 2.53
C ALA A 28 2.20 18.15 3.60
N PRO A 29 1.65 17.93 4.80
CA PRO A 29 1.82 18.85 5.93
C PRO A 29 3.30 19.12 6.25
N GLU A 30 3.62 20.31 6.73
CA GLU A 30 5.03 20.65 7.03
C GLU A 30 5.61 19.77 8.15
N SER A 31 4.79 19.35 9.13
CA SER A 31 5.19 18.39 10.16
C SER A 31 5.67 17.04 9.58
N VAL A 32 5.02 16.57 8.52
CA VAL A 32 5.43 15.33 7.82
C VAL A 32 6.76 15.53 7.09
N LYS A 33 6.92 16.66 6.39
CA LYS A 33 8.17 16.98 5.71
C LYS A 33 9.34 17.10 6.69
N GLU A 34 9.11 17.68 7.85
CA GLU A 34 10.12 17.81 8.90
C GLU A 34 10.49 16.45 9.51
N ALA A 35 9.51 15.57 9.73
CA ALA A 35 9.77 14.21 10.17
C ALA A 35 10.64 13.44 9.16
N VAL A 36 10.37 13.60 7.86
CA VAL A 36 11.19 13.00 6.79
C VAL A 36 12.61 13.57 6.79
N ARG A 37 12.79 14.89 6.97
CA ARG A 37 14.14 15.49 7.08
C ARG A 37 14.92 14.91 8.26
N LYS A 38 14.29 14.78 9.43
CA LYS A 38 14.92 14.17 10.61
C LYS A 38 15.25 12.70 10.40
N SER A 39 14.42 11.94 9.68
CA SER A 39 14.69 10.52 9.44
C SER A 39 15.96 10.29 8.61
N ALA A 40 16.42 11.29 7.87
CA ALA A 40 17.68 11.21 7.13
C ALA A 40 18.91 11.01 8.05
N GLU A 41 18.83 11.44 9.31
CA GLU A 41 19.90 11.24 10.29
C GLU A 41 20.05 9.80 10.78
N SER A 42 19.04 8.96 10.52
CA SER A 42 18.99 7.55 10.95
C SER A 42 19.04 6.54 9.80
N VAL A 43 19.36 6.98 8.57
CA VAL A 43 19.40 6.09 7.39
C VAL A 43 20.44 4.97 7.47
N GLU A 44 21.43 5.12 8.34
CA GLU A 44 22.46 4.11 8.59
C GLU A 44 21.96 2.95 9.46
N GLN A 45 20.84 3.16 10.15
CA GLN A 45 20.28 2.17 11.07
C GLN A 45 19.35 1.21 10.32
N TYR A 46 19.41 -0.05 10.70
CA TYR A 46 18.39 -1.01 10.26
C TYR A 46 17.03 -0.60 10.82
N PRO A 47 15.99 -0.57 10.00
CA PRO A 47 14.64 -0.25 10.47
C PRO A 47 14.14 -1.31 11.44
N ASP A 48 13.25 -0.92 12.36
CA ASP A 48 12.55 -1.89 13.20
C ASP A 48 11.56 -2.71 12.35
N ALA A 49 11.93 -3.96 12.07
CA ALA A 49 11.12 -4.88 11.27
C ALA A 49 9.73 -5.16 11.87
N LEU A 50 9.54 -4.92 13.15
CA LEU A 50 8.26 -5.09 13.83
C LEU A 50 7.47 -3.79 13.97
N CYS A 51 8.01 -2.66 13.52
CA CYS A 51 7.37 -1.34 13.58
C CYS A 51 6.79 -0.99 14.98
N ARG A 52 7.49 -1.36 16.08
CA ARG A 52 6.94 -1.33 17.45
C ARG A 52 6.44 0.05 17.87
N ASP A 53 7.26 1.08 17.66
CA ASP A 53 6.89 2.45 18.07
C ASP A 53 5.73 3.00 17.22
N LEU A 54 5.71 2.66 15.92
CA LEU A 54 4.63 3.04 15.03
C LEU A 54 3.32 2.32 15.40
N THR A 55 3.41 1.02 15.73
CA THR A 55 2.27 0.21 16.18
C THR A 55 1.66 0.78 17.46
N ARG A 56 2.51 1.10 18.45
CA ARG A 56 2.08 1.71 19.72
C ARG A 56 1.38 3.05 19.47
N ALA A 57 2.01 3.93 18.69
CA ALA A 57 1.47 5.25 18.41
C ALA A 57 0.11 5.19 17.68
N LEU A 58 -0.05 4.24 16.75
CA LEU A 58 -1.32 4.05 16.06
C LEU A 58 -2.38 3.41 16.96
N SER A 59 -1.99 2.42 17.77
CA SER A 59 -2.85 1.80 18.77
C SER A 59 -3.46 2.82 19.74
N GLU A 60 -2.62 3.68 20.28
CA GLU A 60 -3.06 4.76 21.18
C GLU A 60 -4.01 5.75 20.47
N LYS A 61 -3.67 6.15 19.24
CA LYS A 61 -4.45 7.11 18.48
C LYS A 61 -5.81 6.58 18.06
N GLU A 62 -5.86 5.35 17.56
CA GLU A 62 -7.08 4.75 17.01
C GLU A 62 -7.85 3.92 18.05
N GLN A 63 -7.33 3.79 19.27
CA GLN A 63 -7.90 3.00 20.37
C GLN A 63 -8.11 1.53 19.96
N LEU A 64 -7.16 0.97 19.21
CA LEU A 64 -7.14 -0.42 18.76
C LEU A 64 -6.04 -1.20 19.48
N PRO A 65 -6.25 -2.49 19.79
CA PRO A 65 -5.19 -3.36 20.29
C PRO A 65 -4.02 -3.46 19.30
N GLU A 66 -2.79 -3.47 19.78
CA GLU A 66 -1.58 -3.55 18.94
C GLU A 66 -1.58 -4.77 18.02
N GLU A 67 -2.10 -5.89 18.52
CA GLU A 67 -2.23 -7.15 17.75
C GLU A 67 -3.18 -7.08 16.55
N ASN A 68 -4.00 -6.04 16.47
CA ASN A 68 -4.93 -5.81 15.36
C ASN A 68 -4.35 -4.85 14.31
N ILE A 69 -3.08 -4.49 14.44
CA ILE A 69 -2.41 -3.53 13.55
C ILE A 69 -1.28 -4.24 12.80
N LEU A 70 -1.29 -4.09 11.47
CA LEU A 70 -0.23 -4.58 10.59
C LEU A 70 0.23 -3.47 9.66
N PHE A 71 1.53 -3.27 9.58
CA PHE A 71 2.15 -2.33 8.65
C PHE A 71 2.82 -3.07 7.48
N ALA A 72 2.79 -2.45 6.31
CA ALA A 72 3.46 -2.93 5.12
C ALA A 72 3.83 -1.75 4.18
N ASN A 73 4.56 -2.04 3.12
CA ASN A 73 4.97 -1.05 2.12
C ASN A 73 3.81 -0.73 1.16
N GLY A 74 2.84 0.01 1.66
CA GLY A 74 1.63 0.38 0.96
C GLY A 74 0.54 -0.70 0.99
N ALA A 75 -0.64 -0.32 0.51
CA ALA A 75 -1.80 -1.20 0.49
C ALA A 75 -1.60 -2.45 -0.40
N ALA A 76 -0.79 -2.35 -1.45
CA ALA A 76 -0.53 -3.46 -2.35
C ALA A 76 0.05 -4.67 -1.60
N GLU A 77 1.11 -4.49 -0.80
CA GLU A 77 1.70 -5.58 -0.02
C GLU A 77 0.68 -6.23 0.92
N LEU A 78 -0.16 -5.43 1.58
CA LEU A 78 -1.22 -5.96 2.47
C LEU A 78 -2.27 -6.75 1.70
N ILE A 79 -2.67 -6.33 0.50
CA ILE A 79 -3.62 -7.04 -0.35
C ILE A 79 -3.07 -8.41 -0.74
N PHE A 80 -1.81 -8.48 -1.17
CA PHE A 80 -1.16 -9.76 -1.50
C PHE A 80 -1.01 -10.65 -0.27
N ALA A 81 -0.53 -10.12 0.84
CA ALA A 81 -0.38 -10.87 2.09
C ALA A 81 -1.72 -11.43 2.58
N LEU A 82 -2.78 -10.62 2.54
CA LEU A 82 -4.13 -11.05 2.93
C LEU A 82 -4.65 -12.16 2.01
N THR A 83 -4.51 -12.00 0.71
CA THR A 83 -4.95 -13.00 -0.27
C THR A 83 -4.19 -14.32 -0.09
N GLN A 84 -2.88 -14.24 0.16
CA GLN A 84 -2.06 -15.41 0.46
C GLN A 84 -2.46 -16.12 1.76
N ALA A 85 -2.79 -15.36 2.79
CA ALA A 85 -3.19 -15.92 4.08
C ALA A 85 -4.57 -16.58 4.01
N LEU A 86 -5.53 -15.96 3.33
CA LEU A 86 -6.91 -16.44 3.25
C LEU A 86 -7.12 -17.52 2.18
N ARG A 87 -6.32 -17.52 1.11
CA ARG A 87 -6.42 -18.44 -0.04
C ARG A 87 -7.87 -18.64 -0.51
N PRO A 88 -8.58 -17.58 -0.89
CA PRO A 88 -9.99 -17.67 -1.24
C PRO A 88 -10.16 -18.47 -2.53
N LYS A 89 -11.10 -19.42 -2.53
CA LYS A 89 -11.48 -20.18 -3.75
C LYS A 89 -12.21 -19.35 -4.77
N LYS A 90 -12.87 -18.28 -4.35
CA LYS A 90 -13.60 -17.33 -5.20
C LYS A 90 -13.45 -15.93 -4.61
N ALA A 91 -13.26 -14.94 -5.47
CA ALA A 91 -13.22 -13.53 -5.10
C ALA A 91 -14.20 -12.74 -5.94
N LEU A 92 -14.91 -11.80 -5.35
CA LEU A 92 -15.74 -10.82 -6.03
C LEU A 92 -15.05 -9.47 -5.93
N ILE A 93 -14.73 -8.86 -7.06
CA ILE A 93 -14.01 -7.61 -7.15
C ILE A 93 -14.89 -6.58 -7.85
N ALA A 94 -15.10 -5.42 -7.23
CA ALA A 94 -15.81 -4.31 -7.85
C ALA A 94 -14.94 -3.69 -8.96
N ALA A 95 -15.49 -3.52 -10.14
CA ALA A 95 -14.82 -2.88 -11.27
C ALA A 95 -15.61 -1.64 -11.73
N PRO A 96 -14.92 -0.56 -12.13
CA PRO A 96 -13.46 -0.39 -12.11
C PRO A 96 -12.91 -0.23 -10.69
N GLY A 97 -11.73 -0.80 -10.41
CA GLY A 97 -11.10 -0.78 -9.10
C GLY A 97 -9.58 -0.75 -9.19
N PHE A 98 -8.93 -0.86 -8.03
CA PHE A 98 -7.48 -0.90 -7.96
C PHE A 98 -6.97 -2.24 -8.51
N ALA A 99 -6.05 -2.19 -9.46
CA ALA A 99 -5.58 -3.36 -10.23
C ALA A 99 -4.96 -4.46 -9.35
N GLU A 100 -4.41 -4.09 -8.19
CA GLU A 100 -3.77 -5.06 -7.29
C GLU A 100 -4.75 -6.06 -6.66
N TYR A 101 -6.03 -5.74 -6.56
CA TYR A 101 -7.04 -6.71 -6.09
C TYR A 101 -7.13 -7.90 -7.04
N GLU A 102 -7.24 -7.62 -8.34
CA GLU A 102 -7.30 -8.66 -9.35
C GLU A 102 -5.97 -9.42 -9.44
N ALA A 103 -4.84 -8.70 -9.49
CA ALA A 103 -3.51 -9.28 -9.58
C ALA A 103 -3.22 -10.23 -8.41
N ALA A 104 -3.55 -9.84 -7.18
CA ALA A 104 -3.37 -10.70 -6.01
C ALA A 104 -4.26 -11.95 -6.05
N CYS A 105 -5.51 -11.82 -6.50
CA CYS A 105 -6.40 -12.97 -6.62
C CYS A 105 -5.95 -13.94 -7.71
N LEU A 106 -5.55 -13.43 -8.87
CA LEU A 106 -5.09 -14.27 -9.99
C LEU A 106 -3.82 -15.05 -9.65
N LEU A 107 -2.92 -14.48 -8.85
CA LEU A 107 -1.70 -15.15 -8.43
C LEU A 107 -1.97 -16.44 -7.63
N TYR A 108 -3.05 -16.49 -6.87
CA TYR A 108 -3.37 -17.62 -5.98
C TYR A 108 -4.53 -18.50 -6.48
N THR A 109 -5.22 -18.07 -7.55
CA THR A 109 -6.27 -18.89 -8.17
C THR A 109 -5.80 -19.61 -9.43
N SER A 110 -4.69 -19.20 -10.05
CA SER A 110 -4.12 -19.85 -11.24
C SER A 110 -3.51 -21.22 -10.93
N ASP A 111 -3.07 -21.49 -9.71
CA ASP A 111 -2.56 -22.81 -9.30
C ASP A 111 -3.67 -23.86 -9.09
N ALA A 112 -4.93 -23.46 -9.12
CA ALA A 112 -6.07 -24.36 -8.93
C ALA A 112 -6.69 -24.87 -10.25
N ALA A 113 -6.15 -24.48 -11.40
CA ALA A 113 -6.67 -24.87 -12.71
C ALA A 113 -5.94 -26.08 -13.34
N ASP A 114 -4.87 -26.59 -12.69
CA ASP A 114 -4.06 -27.71 -13.20
C ASP A 114 -4.21 -29.01 -12.37
N GLU A 115 -5.26 -29.15 -11.55
CA GLU A 115 -5.62 -30.43 -10.92
C GLU A 115 -6.97 -30.98 -11.43
#